data_186f59d1e7fda2c7d3ef118ef6995ac8
#
_entry.id   186f59d1e7fda2c7d3ef118ef6995ac8
#
_cell.length_a   1.000
_cell.length_b   1.000
_cell.length_c   1.000
_cell.angle_alpha   90.00
_cell.angle_beta   90.00
_cell.angle_gamma   90.00
#
_symmetry.space_group_name_H-M   'P 1'
#
loop_
_entity.id
_entity.type
_entity.pdbx_description
1 polymer ?
#
loop_
_entity_poly.entity_id
_entity_poly.type
_entity_poly.pdbx_seq_one_letter_code
_entity_poly.pdbx_strand_id
1 'polypeptide(L)'
;MPRPISNPVQMMIAAMNLESIKDAASRGFHVQSTVLSGTKDLLLSRVNAFKEGCTKLGEEGKLLKLSMQRMAYLAKDENEAREKTKLAYEYYKRFDNMFTGPGKVNEGNIEALPRKQTLDELKENL
;
A
#
# COMPACT_ATOMS: atom_id res chain seq x y z
N MET A 1 35.57 8.64 5.08
CA MET A 1 34.14 8.32 4.97
C MET A 1 33.71 8.47 3.52
N PRO A 2 33.06 7.47 2.92
CA PRO A 2 32.51 7.61 1.58
C PRO A 2 31.44 8.72 1.60
N ARG A 3 31.46 9.58 0.60
CA ARG A 3 30.46 10.67 0.43
C ARG A 3 29.50 10.30 -0.70
N PRO A 4 28.19 10.64 -0.62
CA PRO A 4 27.29 10.45 -1.73
C PRO A 4 27.76 11.22 -2.96
N ILE A 5 27.57 10.65 -4.15
CA ILE A 5 27.89 11.30 -5.43
C ILE A 5 26.86 12.40 -5.74
N SER A 6 25.60 12.17 -5.36
CA SER A 6 24.51 13.14 -5.52
C SER A 6 24.33 13.99 -4.26
N ASN A 7 24.18 15.30 -4.44
CA ASN A 7 23.87 16.24 -3.37
C ASN A 7 22.79 17.24 -3.89
N PRO A 8 21.61 17.29 -3.30
CA PRO A 8 21.17 16.52 -2.13
C PRO A 8 20.91 15.03 -2.45
N VAL A 9 21.07 14.18 -1.43
CA VAL A 9 20.70 12.75 -1.52
C VAL A 9 19.18 12.64 -1.61
N GLN A 10 18.70 11.98 -2.66
CA GLN A 10 17.26 11.69 -2.78
C GLN A 10 16.87 10.59 -1.81
N MET A 11 15.87 10.87 -0.98
CA MET A 11 15.35 9.92 0.01
C MET A 11 13.89 9.58 -0.26
N MET A 12 13.53 8.31 -0.03
CA MET A 12 12.17 7.81 -0.13
C MET A 12 11.74 7.27 1.24
N ILE A 13 10.56 7.68 1.69
CA ILE A 13 9.98 7.25 2.96
C ILE A 13 8.77 6.36 2.69
N ALA A 14 8.70 5.21 3.39
CA ALA A 14 7.51 4.37 3.40
C ALA A 14 6.45 4.98 4.34
N ALA A 15 5.27 5.29 3.81
CA ALA A 15 4.15 5.85 4.56
C ALA A 15 2.83 5.25 4.11
N MET A 16 1.94 4.94 5.07
CA MET A 16 0.67 4.26 4.78
C MET A 16 -0.56 5.09 5.16
N ASN A 17 -0.46 5.96 6.15
CA ASN A 17 -1.57 6.85 6.50
C ASN A 17 -1.47 8.19 5.77
N LEU A 18 -2.60 8.88 5.59
CA LEU A 18 -2.71 10.08 4.76
C LEU A 18 -1.86 11.23 5.30
N GLU A 19 -1.84 11.44 6.60
CA GLU A 19 -1.06 12.52 7.23
C GLU A 19 0.45 12.31 7.07
N SER A 20 0.93 11.08 7.27
CA SER A 20 2.35 10.75 7.07
C SER A 20 2.79 10.90 5.61
N ILE A 21 1.92 10.54 4.64
CA ILE A 21 2.18 10.73 3.21
C ILE A 21 2.31 12.21 2.90
N LYS A 22 1.37 13.02 3.37
CA LYS A 22 1.34 14.47 3.18
C LYS A 22 2.53 15.17 3.85
N ASP A 23 2.85 14.79 5.10
CA ASP A 23 4.01 15.35 5.80
C ASP A 23 5.31 15.02 5.08
N ALA A 24 5.55 13.75 4.73
CA ALA A 24 6.74 13.33 4.02
C ALA A 24 6.94 14.11 2.69
N ALA A 25 5.88 14.22 1.88
CA ALA A 25 5.93 14.99 0.64
C ALA A 25 6.18 16.48 0.89
N SER A 26 5.55 17.09 1.89
CA SER A 26 5.77 18.51 2.23
C SER A 26 7.18 18.82 2.72
N ARG A 27 7.92 17.82 3.15
CA ARG A 27 9.33 17.90 3.60
C ARG A 27 10.33 17.53 2.51
N GLY A 28 9.87 17.27 1.29
CA GLY A 28 10.76 16.99 0.15
C GLY A 28 11.17 15.54 -0.01
N PHE A 29 10.49 14.59 0.63
CA PHE A 29 10.77 13.16 0.47
C PHE A 29 9.92 12.56 -0.65
N HIS A 30 10.51 11.66 -1.44
CA HIS A 30 9.74 10.73 -2.23
C HIS A 30 8.95 9.80 -1.29
N VAL A 31 7.79 9.32 -1.71
CA VAL A 31 6.95 8.47 -0.87
C VAL A 31 6.73 7.11 -1.52
N GLN A 32 6.89 6.06 -0.74
CA GLN A 32 6.43 4.72 -1.09
C GLN A 32 5.22 4.37 -0.23
N SER A 33 4.13 3.95 -0.85
CA SER A 33 2.93 3.52 -0.17
C SER A 33 2.40 2.23 -0.77
N THR A 34 1.43 1.62 -0.12
CA THR A 34 0.81 0.38 -0.61
C THR A 34 -0.68 0.37 -0.29
N VAL A 35 -1.49 -0.07 -1.23
CA VAL A 35 -2.90 -0.37 -0.99
C VAL A 35 -3.16 -1.88 -1.06
N LEU A 36 -2.16 -2.67 -1.46
CA LEU A 36 -2.23 -4.13 -1.68
C LEU A 36 -3.52 -4.52 -2.40
N SER A 37 -4.52 -4.99 -1.65
CA SER A 37 -5.86 -5.34 -2.11
C SER A 37 -6.94 -4.30 -1.76
N GLY A 38 -6.52 -3.09 -1.41
CA GLY A 38 -7.44 -2.00 -1.04
C GLY A 38 -8.20 -1.44 -2.25
N THR A 39 -9.29 -0.73 -1.95
CA THR A 39 -10.18 -0.13 -2.95
C THR A 39 -9.49 0.98 -3.76
N LYS A 40 -10.08 1.30 -4.91
CA LYS A 40 -9.67 2.44 -5.74
C LYS A 40 -9.75 3.76 -4.96
N ASP A 41 -10.74 3.92 -4.10
CA ASP A 41 -10.92 5.15 -3.29
C ASP A 41 -9.78 5.31 -2.28
N LEU A 42 -9.34 4.23 -1.65
CA LEU A 42 -8.17 4.24 -0.78
C LEU A 42 -6.91 4.63 -1.55
N LEU A 43 -6.73 4.12 -2.76
CA LEU A 43 -5.61 4.48 -3.62
C LEU A 43 -5.66 5.98 -3.97
N LEU A 44 -6.81 6.47 -4.40
CA LEU A 44 -6.99 7.89 -4.77
C LEU A 44 -6.77 8.82 -3.57
N SER A 45 -7.24 8.45 -2.37
CA SER A 45 -7.02 9.25 -1.16
C SER A 45 -5.53 9.42 -0.85
N ARG A 46 -4.73 8.36 -1.01
CA ARG A 46 -3.26 8.44 -0.82
C ARG A 46 -2.57 9.27 -1.88
N VAL A 47 -2.98 9.14 -3.14
CA VAL A 47 -2.48 9.99 -4.23
C VAL A 47 -2.78 11.46 -3.97
N ASN A 48 -3.99 11.77 -3.49
CA ASN A 48 -4.38 13.14 -3.17
C ASN A 48 -3.58 13.70 -1.98
N ALA A 49 -3.40 12.93 -0.93
CA ALA A 49 -2.55 13.32 0.21
C ALA A 49 -1.11 13.63 -0.22
N PHE A 50 -0.54 12.81 -1.12
CA PHE A 50 0.78 13.08 -1.70
C PHE A 50 0.80 14.40 -2.50
N LYS A 51 -0.20 14.62 -3.38
CA LYS A 51 -0.31 15.87 -4.15
C LYS A 51 -0.45 17.10 -3.27
N GLU A 52 -1.23 17.02 -2.19
CA GLU A 52 -1.34 18.11 -1.21
C GLU A 52 -0.01 18.42 -0.54
N GLY A 53 0.78 17.41 -0.18
CA GLY A 53 2.13 17.59 0.36
C GLY A 53 3.06 18.25 -0.65
N CYS A 54 3.05 17.78 -1.91
CA CYS A 54 3.83 18.38 -2.99
C CYS A 54 3.47 19.86 -3.23
N THR A 55 2.17 20.19 -3.18
CA THR A 55 1.70 21.58 -3.34
C THR A 55 2.22 22.49 -2.22
N LYS A 56 2.29 22.01 -0.98
CA LYS A 56 2.86 22.75 0.15
C LYS A 56 4.37 23.03 -0.03
N LEU A 57 5.09 22.10 -0.66
CA LEU A 57 6.53 22.25 -0.92
C LEU A 57 6.80 23.23 -2.09
N GLY A 58 5.81 23.49 -2.96
CA GLY A 58 5.94 24.38 -4.11
C GLY A 58 6.63 23.73 -5.32
N GLU A 59 7.52 24.46 -6.00
CA GLU A 59 8.14 24.00 -7.26
C GLU A 59 8.94 22.69 -7.09
N GLU A 60 9.65 22.55 -5.98
CA GLU A 60 10.41 21.32 -5.69
C GLU A 60 9.49 20.09 -5.55
N GLY A 61 8.23 20.28 -5.15
CA GLY A 61 7.24 19.23 -5.06
C GLY A 61 6.94 18.54 -6.41
N LYS A 62 7.16 19.22 -7.53
CA LYS A 62 6.98 18.65 -8.88
C LYS A 62 8.00 17.56 -9.21
N LEU A 63 9.13 17.52 -8.52
CA LEU A 63 10.19 16.54 -8.71
C LEU A 63 9.98 15.28 -7.87
N LEU A 64 9.08 15.32 -6.90
CA LEU A 64 8.81 14.20 -6.02
C LEU A 64 8.08 13.07 -6.73
N LYS A 65 8.34 11.85 -6.29
CA LYS A 65 7.77 10.62 -6.84
C LYS A 65 6.97 9.89 -5.77
N LEU A 66 5.80 9.40 -6.16
CA LEU A 66 5.01 8.47 -5.39
C LEU A 66 5.14 7.08 -6.00
N SER A 67 5.67 6.14 -5.24
CA SER A 67 5.63 4.72 -5.56
C SER A 67 4.43 4.08 -4.87
N MET A 68 3.59 3.37 -5.63
CA MET A 68 2.41 2.69 -5.09
C MET A 68 2.50 1.20 -5.37
N GLN A 69 2.62 0.42 -4.32
CA GLN A 69 2.61 -1.03 -4.43
C GLN A 69 1.18 -1.57 -4.42
N ARG A 70 0.88 -2.43 -5.36
CA ARG A 70 -0.38 -3.14 -5.47
C ARG A 70 -0.14 -4.60 -5.82
N MET A 71 -0.96 -5.49 -5.28
CA MET A 71 -0.94 -6.89 -5.68
C MET A 71 -1.68 -7.05 -7.01
N ALA A 72 -1.12 -7.84 -7.92
CA ALA A 72 -1.72 -8.16 -9.20
C ALA A 72 -1.41 -9.61 -9.57
N TYR A 73 -2.34 -10.26 -10.26
CA TYR A 73 -2.19 -11.59 -10.78
C TYR A 73 -2.75 -11.69 -12.19
N LEU A 74 -1.97 -12.22 -13.12
CA LEU A 74 -2.42 -12.49 -14.49
C LEU A 74 -2.94 -13.93 -14.57
N ALA A 75 -4.26 -14.08 -14.67
CA ALA A 75 -4.91 -15.36 -14.86
C ALA A 75 -5.09 -15.66 -16.35
N LYS A 76 -4.98 -16.93 -16.72
CA LYS A 76 -5.24 -17.38 -18.10
C LYS A 76 -6.73 -17.40 -18.45
N ASP A 77 -7.58 -17.59 -17.44
CA ASP A 77 -9.03 -17.65 -17.56
C ASP A 77 -9.72 -17.27 -16.23
N GLU A 78 -11.04 -17.16 -16.29
CA GLU A 78 -11.88 -16.77 -15.15
C GLU A 78 -11.85 -17.80 -14.00
N ASN A 79 -11.69 -19.09 -14.29
CA ASN A 79 -11.63 -20.13 -13.26
C ASN A 79 -10.34 -20.00 -12.46
N GLU A 80 -9.21 -19.84 -13.13
CA GLU A 80 -7.93 -19.60 -12.48
C GLU A 80 -7.95 -18.29 -11.67
N ALA A 81 -8.51 -17.22 -12.21
CA ALA A 81 -8.67 -15.96 -11.49
C ALA A 81 -9.43 -16.17 -10.17
N ARG A 82 -10.54 -16.90 -10.21
CA ARG A 82 -11.35 -17.21 -9.02
C ARG A 82 -10.60 -18.06 -8.00
N GLU A 83 -9.87 -19.07 -8.43
CA GLU A 83 -9.06 -19.92 -7.53
C GLU A 83 -7.96 -19.11 -6.83
N LYS A 84 -7.23 -18.30 -7.60
CA LYS A 84 -6.15 -17.47 -7.04
C LYS A 84 -6.69 -16.38 -6.11
N THR A 85 -7.84 -15.80 -6.42
CA THR A 85 -8.51 -14.85 -5.52
C THR A 85 -8.89 -15.50 -4.19
N LYS A 86 -9.38 -16.75 -4.19
CA LYS A 86 -9.66 -17.49 -2.94
C LYS A 86 -8.41 -17.68 -2.09
N LEU A 87 -7.28 -18.05 -2.70
CA LEU A 87 -6.02 -18.19 -2.00
C LEU A 87 -5.54 -16.85 -1.41
N ALA A 88 -5.63 -15.79 -2.19
CA ALA A 88 -5.31 -14.44 -1.72
C ALA A 88 -6.23 -14.01 -0.56
N TYR A 89 -7.51 -14.32 -0.64
CA TYR A 89 -8.49 -14.01 0.40
C TYR A 89 -8.15 -14.70 1.74
N GLU A 90 -7.79 -15.98 1.70
CA GLU A 90 -7.36 -16.72 2.89
C GLU A 90 -6.02 -16.19 3.46
N TYR A 91 -5.10 -15.77 2.59
CA TYR A 91 -3.88 -15.09 3.01
C TYR A 91 -4.19 -13.77 3.73
N TYR A 92 -5.06 -12.94 3.16
CA TYR A 92 -5.40 -11.65 3.74
C TYR A 92 -6.16 -11.74 5.06
N LYS A 93 -6.93 -12.80 5.31
CA LYS A 93 -7.54 -13.04 6.62
C LYS A 93 -6.49 -13.14 7.73
N ARG A 94 -5.36 -13.78 7.45
CA ARG A 94 -4.24 -13.90 8.40
C ARG A 94 -3.43 -12.61 8.46
N PHE A 95 -3.19 -12.00 7.32
CA PHE A 95 -2.46 -10.73 7.22
C PHE A 95 -3.18 -9.64 8.02
N ASP A 96 -4.48 -9.47 7.84
CA ASP A 96 -5.27 -8.48 8.56
C ASP A 96 -5.26 -8.76 10.08
N ASN A 97 -5.37 -10.03 10.50
CA ASN A 97 -5.25 -10.39 11.90
C ASN A 97 -3.92 -9.94 12.51
N MET A 98 -2.82 -10.12 11.80
CA MET A 98 -1.49 -9.80 12.32
C MET A 98 -1.19 -8.29 12.33
N PHE A 99 -1.57 -7.56 11.27
CA PHE A 99 -1.14 -6.18 11.06
C PHE A 99 -2.15 -5.13 11.52
N THR A 100 -3.44 -5.42 11.49
CA THR A 100 -4.50 -4.47 11.84
C THR A 100 -5.51 -5.03 12.84
N GLY A 101 -5.47 -6.34 13.08
CA GLY A 101 -6.36 -7.06 13.96
C GLY A 101 -5.75 -7.36 15.34
N PRO A 102 -6.36 -8.30 16.07
CA PRO A 102 -5.98 -8.62 17.44
C PRO A 102 -4.71 -9.48 17.58
N GLY A 103 -4.09 -9.91 16.49
CA GLY A 103 -2.90 -10.76 16.53
C GLY A 103 -3.14 -12.18 17.08
N LYS A 104 -4.32 -12.75 16.86
CA LYS A 104 -4.67 -14.08 17.38
C LYS A 104 -3.83 -15.18 16.76
N VAL A 105 -3.27 -16.02 17.62
CA VAL A 105 -2.48 -17.19 17.26
C VAL A 105 -3.10 -18.42 17.89
N ASN A 106 -3.20 -19.52 17.14
CA ASN A 106 -3.64 -20.82 17.60
C ASN A 106 -2.61 -21.89 17.20
N GLU A 107 -2.12 -22.67 18.16
CA GLU A 107 -1.09 -23.70 17.95
C GLU A 107 0.12 -23.23 17.12
N GLY A 108 0.58 -22.00 17.39
CA GLY A 108 1.71 -21.40 16.68
C GLY A 108 1.39 -20.82 15.28
N ASN A 109 0.14 -20.92 14.82
CA ASN A 109 -0.31 -20.39 13.54
C ASN A 109 -1.17 -19.13 13.71
N ILE A 110 -1.01 -18.16 12.82
CA ILE A 110 -1.85 -16.97 12.80
C ILE A 110 -3.24 -17.37 12.31
N GLU A 111 -4.28 -17.09 13.11
CA GLU A 111 -5.66 -17.40 12.75
C GLU A 111 -6.14 -16.58 11.56
N ALA A 112 -6.90 -17.22 10.67
CA ALA A 112 -7.62 -16.55 9.59
C ALA A 112 -8.92 -15.96 10.16
N LEU A 113 -8.97 -14.64 10.38
CA LEU A 113 -10.17 -13.96 10.89
C LEU A 113 -11.07 -13.46 9.77
N PRO A 114 -12.40 -13.36 10.01
CA PRO A 114 -13.32 -12.76 9.05
C PRO A 114 -12.88 -11.36 8.64
N ARG A 115 -12.96 -11.06 7.34
CA ARG A 115 -12.70 -9.73 6.77
C ARG A 115 -14.00 -8.99 6.52
N LYS A 116 -13.92 -7.66 6.53
CA LYS A 116 -15.03 -6.80 6.06
C LYS A 116 -15.20 -6.88 4.53
N GLN A 117 -14.08 -6.95 3.80
CA GLN A 117 -14.09 -7.09 2.35
C GLN A 117 -14.52 -8.52 1.95
N THR A 118 -15.44 -8.62 1.01
CA THR A 118 -15.90 -9.90 0.44
C THR A 118 -14.90 -10.46 -0.57
N LEU A 119 -15.08 -11.71 -0.99
CA LEU A 119 -14.26 -12.34 -2.02
C LEU A 119 -14.40 -11.63 -3.38
N ASP A 120 -15.63 -11.21 -3.73
CA ASP A 120 -15.91 -10.54 -4.99
C ASP A 120 -15.29 -9.13 -5.02
N GLU A 121 -15.43 -8.37 -3.93
CA GLU A 121 -14.75 -7.08 -3.78
C GLU A 121 -13.23 -7.20 -3.83
N LEU A 122 -12.66 -8.28 -3.28
CA LEU A 122 -11.22 -8.54 -3.40
C LEU A 122 -10.84 -8.79 -4.86
N LYS A 123 -11.62 -9.58 -5.59
CA LYS A 123 -11.39 -9.87 -7.01
C LYS A 123 -11.38 -8.61 -7.87
N GLU A 124 -12.30 -7.68 -7.62
CA GLU A 124 -12.36 -6.40 -8.33
C GLU A 124 -11.16 -5.48 -8.04
N ASN A 125 -10.47 -5.70 -6.92
CA ASN A 125 -9.35 -4.88 -6.47
C ASN A 125 -7.97 -5.53 -6.67
N LEU A 126 -7.92 -6.73 -7.23
CA LEU A 126 -6.68 -7.39 -7.66
C LEU A 126 -6.46 -7.18 -9.16
#